data_2539777d854fc5b5ec29982762bae4c6
#
_entry.id   2539777d854fc5b5ec29982762bae4c6
#
_cell.length_a   1.000
_cell.length_b   1.000
_cell.length_c   1.000
_cell.angle_alpha   90.00
_cell.angle_beta   90.00
_cell.angle_gamma   90.00
#
_symmetry.space_group_name_H-M   'P 1'
#
loop_
_entity.id
_entity.type
_entity.pdbx_description
1 polymer ?
#
loop_
_entity_poly.entity_id
_entity_poly.type
_entity_poly.pdbx_seq_one_letter_code
_entity_poly.pdbx_strand_id
1 'polypeptide(L)'
;AYNPGFSQPKSTATYVPQTCPPSGAKTVDVTTIEKINIYNGSETVGLAATVQQELEEAGLTVTSANDWPGGIYNGEVQIMASKGGLTNAYSLAQIFPKSTVQLDKSLSDDDTTVSVVLGKEYLQNALKADEIKLLGAGKPITAPSDCVPADKAATKKPS
;
A
#
# COMPACT_ATOMS: atom_id res chain seq x y z
N ALA A 1 23.75 -32.17 -0.56
CA ALA A 1 23.57 -31.80 -0.69
C ALA A 1 23.28 -31.40 -0.78
N TYR A 2 23.25 -31.38 -0.76
CA TYR A 2 22.96 -30.93 -1.10
C TYR A 2 22.62 -30.29 -0.87
N ASN A 3 22.34 -29.92 -0.67
CA ASN A 3 22.05 -29.11 -0.67
C ASN A 3 21.53 -28.58 -0.47
N PRO A 4 21.31 -28.40 -0.30
CA PRO A 4 20.72 -27.67 -0.22
C PRO A 4 20.41 -26.86 -0.41
N GLY A 5 20.38 -26.50 -0.53
CA GLY A 5 20.05 -25.77 -0.82
C GLY A 5 19.41 -25.41 -1.11
N PHE A 6 19.06 -25.52 -1.07
CA PHE A 6 18.36 -25.19 -1.54
C PHE A 6 17.65 -24.58 -1.18
N SER A 7 17.35 -24.32 -0.81
CA SER A 7 16.68 -23.74 -0.65
C SER A 7 16.34 -22.94 -0.15
N GLN A 8 16.25 -22.37 0.20
CA GLN A 8 15.97 -21.58 0.50
C GLN A 8 15.94 -20.68 0.49
N PRO A 9 15.88 -20.45 0.64
CA PRO A 9 15.90 -19.31 0.95
C PRO A 9 15.44 -18.27 0.29
N LYS A 10 15.29 -18.21 -0.39
CA LYS A 10 14.77 -17.39 -1.08
C LYS A 10 13.68 -16.76 -0.55
N SER A 11 12.94 -17.28 0.09
CA SER A 11 11.79 -16.65 0.66
C SER A 11 12.19 -15.44 1.50
N THR A 12 13.32 -15.50 2.14
CA THR A 12 13.73 -14.34 2.91
C THR A 12 14.06 -13.16 2.01
N ALA A 13 14.44 -13.44 0.77
CA ALA A 13 14.75 -12.35 -0.14
C ALA A 13 13.52 -11.55 -0.50
N THR A 14 12.35 -12.13 -0.37
CA THR A 14 11.12 -11.43 -0.76
C THR A 14 10.42 -10.77 0.42
N TYR A 15 10.88 -10.98 1.64
CA TYR A 15 10.23 -10.37 2.78
C TYR A 15 10.68 -8.93 2.93
N VAL A 16 9.72 -8.02 3.00
CA VAL A 16 10.00 -6.61 3.22
C VAL A 16 9.13 -6.15 4.37
N PRO A 17 9.72 -5.70 5.49
CA PRO A 17 8.92 -5.25 6.62
C PRO A 17 8.08 -4.04 6.26
N GLN A 18 6.90 -3.95 6.84
CA GLN A 18 6.06 -2.78 6.63
C GLN A 18 6.64 -1.59 7.36
N THR A 19 6.30 -0.38 6.90
CA THR A 19 6.71 0.86 7.56
C THR A 19 5.65 1.23 8.59
N CYS A 20 6.06 1.57 9.80
CA CYS A 20 5.13 1.91 10.86
C CYS A 20 4.41 3.23 10.57
N PRO A 21 3.15 3.36 11.00
CA PRO A 21 2.46 4.64 10.89
C PRO A 21 3.07 5.63 11.86
N PRO A 22 2.84 6.93 11.68
CA PRO A 22 3.31 7.91 12.65
C PRO A 22 2.70 7.64 14.02
N SER A 23 3.45 7.93 15.07
CA SER A 23 3.00 7.69 16.42
C SER A 23 1.74 8.50 16.71
N GLY A 24 0.71 7.84 17.23
CA GLY A 24 -0.53 8.52 17.58
C GLY A 24 -1.41 8.91 16.40
N ALA A 25 -1.08 8.46 15.20
CA ALA A 25 -1.86 8.84 14.03
C ALA A 25 -3.26 8.24 14.06
N LYS A 26 -4.20 8.97 13.46
CA LYS A 26 -5.57 8.52 13.32
C LYS A 26 -5.96 8.58 11.85
N THR A 27 -6.91 7.76 11.46
CA THR A 27 -7.32 7.70 10.07
C THR A 27 -7.93 9.02 9.62
N VAL A 28 -7.79 9.28 8.32
CA VAL A 28 -8.44 10.43 7.68
C VAL A 28 -9.60 9.91 6.85
N ASP A 29 -10.49 10.80 6.46
CA ASP A 29 -11.54 10.46 5.53
C ASP A 29 -10.86 10.23 4.19
N VAL A 30 -11.01 9.03 3.63
CA VAL A 30 -10.29 8.66 2.42
C VAL A 30 -10.65 9.54 1.22
N THR A 31 -11.83 10.18 1.25
CA THR A 31 -12.21 11.08 0.16
C THR A 31 -11.41 12.38 0.18
N THR A 32 -10.67 12.65 1.25
CA THR A 32 -9.83 13.85 1.33
C THR A 32 -8.42 13.62 0.81
N ILE A 33 -8.06 12.38 0.47
CA ILE A 33 -6.73 12.09 -0.05
C ILE A 33 -6.68 12.61 -1.47
N GLU A 34 -5.73 13.51 -1.75
CA GLU A 34 -5.73 14.24 -3.01
C GLU A 34 -5.09 13.52 -4.18
N LYS A 35 -4.12 12.66 -3.92
CA LYS A 35 -3.41 11.99 -4.99
C LYS A 35 -3.30 10.51 -4.70
N ILE A 36 -4.01 9.72 -5.48
CA ILE A 36 -3.96 8.26 -5.38
C ILE A 36 -3.64 7.71 -6.76
N ASN A 37 -2.58 6.93 -6.84
CA ASN A 37 -2.23 6.22 -8.07
C ASN A 37 -2.51 4.74 -7.85
N ILE A 38 -3.12 4.08 -8.83
CA ILE A 38 -3.37 2.65 -8.74
C ILE A 38 -2.56 1.98 -9.84
N TYR A 39 -1.79 0.98 -9.48
CA TYR A 39 -0.94 0.27 -10.41
C TYR A 39 -1.35 -1.19 -10.48
N ASN A 40 -1.41 -1.71 -11.70
CA ASN A 40 -1.70 -3.11 -11.92
C ASN A 40 -0.39 -3.87 -11.99
N GLY A 41 -0.02 -4.53 -10.90
CA GLY A 41 1.13 -5.40 -10.84
C GLY A 41 0.72 -6.87 -10.88
N SER A 42 -0.48 -7.15 -11.40
CA SER A 42 -1.01 -8.50 -11.50
C SER A 42 -0.97 -8.99 -12.93
N GLU A 43 -1.47 -10.19 -13.13
CA GLU A 43 -1.60 -10.74 -14.48
C GLU A 43 -3.02 -10.53 -15.03
N THR A 44 -3.88 -9.86 -14.30
CA THR A 44 -5.27 -9.64 -14.71
C THR A 44 -5.36 -8.31 -15.44
N VAL A 45 -5.72 -8.34 -16.71
CA VAL A 45 -5.82 -7.14 -17.52
C VAL A 45 -6.94 -6.26 -17.01
N GLY A 46 -6.67 -4.96 -16.92
CA GLY A 46 -7.71 -3.98 -16.56
C GLY A 46 -8.01 -3.86 -15.08
N LEU A 47 -7.25 -4.54 -14.22
CA LEU A 47 -7.55 -4.57 -12.79
C LEU A 47 -7.46 -3.19 -12.16
N ALA A 48 -6.46 -2.40 -12.51
CA ALA A 48 -6.30 -1.06 -11.92
C ALA A 48 -7.51 -0.17 -12.27
N ALA A 49 -7.99 -0.27 -13.51
CA ALA A 49 -9.15 0.54 -13.92
C ALA A 49 -10.41 0.10 -13.17
N THR A 50 -10.55 -1.18 -12.90
CA THR A 50 -11.70 -1.68 -12.15
C THR A 50 -11.68 -1.15 -10.72
N VAL A 51 -10.52 -1.16 -10.07
CA VAL A 51 -10.40 -0.65 -8.72
C VAL A 51 -10.61 0.85 -8.71
N GLN A 52 -10.06 1.56 -9.70
CA GLN A 52 -10.27 2.99 -9.81
C GLN A 52 -11.76 3.33 -9.83
N GLN A 53 -12.53 2.60 -10.62
CA GLN A 53 -13.93 2.87 -10.75
C GLN A 53 -14.65 2.68 -9.41
N GLU A 54 -14.32 1.63 -8.68
CA GLU A 54 -14.94 1.38 -7.39
C GLU A 54 -14.60 2.47 -6.38
N LEU A 55 -13.37 2.92 -6.37
CA LEU A 55 -12.98 3.98 -5.43
C LEU A 55 -13.66 5.29 -5.79
N GLU A 56 -13.77 5.59 -7.08
CA GLU A 56 -14.45 6.83 -7.51
C GLU A 56 -15.92 6.81 -7.19
N GLU A 57 -16.55 5.64 -7.24
CA GLU A 57 -17.95 5.52 -6.83
C GLU A 57 -18.13 5.82 -5.35
N ALA A 58 -17.11 5.59 -4.56
CA ALA A 58 -17.14 5.89 -3.13
C ALA A 58 -16.77 7.35 -2.84
N GLY A 59 -16.43 8.12 -3.86
CA GLY A 59 -16.11 9.54 -3.68
C GLY A 59 -14.62 9.83 -3.60
N LEU A 60 -13.75 8.83 -3.78
CA LEU A 60 -12.31 9.09 -3.74
C LEU A 60 -11.85 9.70 -5.05
N THR A 61 -10.73 10.43 -4.98
CA THR A 61 -10.10 11.02 -6.16
C THR A 61 -8.93 10.14 -6.55
N VAL A 62 -9.00 9.54 -7.74
CA VAL A 62 -7.91 8.69 -8.24
C VAL A 62 -7.22 9.46 -9.34
N THR A 63 -5.92 9.72 -9.17
CA THR A 63 -5.14 10.51 -10.10
C THR A 63 -4.82 9.71 -11.36
N SER A 64 -4.46 8.45 -11.21
CA SER A 64 -4.13 7.62 -12.38
C SER A 64 -4.28 6.15 -12.06
N ALA A 65 -4.48 5.36 -13.12
CA ALA A 65 -4.53 3.90 -13.02
C ALA A 65 -3.76 3.35 -14.21
N ASN A 66 -2.65 2.68 -13.96
CA ASN A 66 -1.74 2.22 -15.00
C ASN A 66 -1.12 0.88 -14.62
N ASP A 67 -0.41 0.28 -15.54
CA ASP A 67 0.38 -0.90 -15.22
C ASP A 67 1.55 -0.49 -14.33
N TRP A 68 1.95 -1.36 -13.45
CA TRP A 68 3.06 -1.05 -12.55
C TRP A 68 4.38 -1.14 -13.29
N PRO A 69 5.19 -0.07 -13.26
CA PRO A 69 6.48 -0.11 -13.97
C PRO A 69 7.41 -1.22 -13.50
N GLY A 70 7.24 -1.69 -12.27
CA GLY A 70 8.04 -2.79 -11.74
C GLY A 70 7.62 -4.15 -12.26
N GLY A 71 6.58 -4.24 -13.06
CA GLY A 71 6.12 -5.51 -13.61
C GLY A 71 5.13 -6.20 -12.72
N ILE A 72 5.39 -7.44 -12.37
CA ILE A 72 4.48 -8.20 -11.51
C ILE A 72 4.90 -8.06 -10.05
N TYR A 73 3.95 -7.72 -9.20
CA TYR A 73 4.16 -7.71 -7.76
C TYR A 73 3.62 -9.04 -7.22
N ASN A 74 4.43 -9.79 -6.52
CA ASN A 74 4.08 -11.15 -6.08
C ASN A 74 3.34 -11.22 -4.75
N GLY A 75 2.71 -10.17 -4.34
CA GLY A 75 1.89 -10.16 -3.12
C GLY A 75 0.45 -9.85 -3.44
N GLU A 76 -0.31 -9.47 -2.42
CA GLU A 76 -1.71 -9.13 -2.61
C GLU A 76 -1.88 -7.67 -2.95
N VAL A 77 -1.61 -6.77 -2.05
CA VAL A 77 -1.71 -5.32 -2.28
C VAL A 77 -0.60 -4.65 -1.50
N GLN A 78 0.14 -3.79 -2.17
CA GLN A 78 1.16 -2.99 -1.52
C GLN A 78 0.80 -1.52 -1.66
N ILE A 79 0.80 -0.80 -0.57
CA ILE A 79 0.49 0.62 -0.57
C ILE A 79 1.76 1.37 -0.21
N MET A 80 2.16 2.32 -1.05
CA MET A 80 3.42 3.02 -0.89
C MET A 80 3.17 4.50 -0.70
N ALA A 81 3.92 5.11 0.17
CA ALA A 81 3.79 6.54 0.44
C ALA A 81 5.09 7.07 1.03
N SER A 82 5.27 8.39 0.96
CA SER A 82 6.38 9.05 1.62
C SER A 82 6.12 9.07 3.12
N LYS A 83 7.09 9.54 3.88
CA LYS A 83 6.93 9.68 5.32
C LYS A 83 5.70 10.53 5.66
N GLY A 84 5.49 11.63 4.95
CA GLY A 84 4.34 12.49 5.19
C GLY A 84 3.02 11.94 4.67
N GLY A 85 3.06 10.90 3.87
CA GLY A 85 1.86 10.28 3.33
C GLY A 85 1.43 9.01 4.03
N LEU A 86 2.13 8.60 5.09
CA LEU A 86 1.84 7.31 5.74
C LEU A 86 0.45 7.26 6.37
N THR A 87 -0.01 8.34 6.96
CA THR A 87 -1.35 8.37 7.54
C THR A 87 -2.40 8.15 6.46
N ASN A 88 -2.23 8.77 5.30
CA ASN A 88 -3.13 8.55 4.17
C ASN A 88 -3.05 7.11 3.69
N ALA A 89 -1.84 6.55 3.63
CA ALA A 89 -1.65 5.18 3.19
C ALA A 89 -2.36 4.19 4.11
N TYR A 90 -2.22 4.36 5.41
CA TYR A 90 -2.89 3.48 6.38
C TYR A 90 -4.41 3.67 6.36
N SER A 91 -4.87 4.89 6.09
CA SER A 91 -6.30 5.13 5.95
C SER A 91 -6.84 4.40 4.73
N LEU A 92 -6.11 4.45 3.61
CA LEU A 92 -6.51 3.77 2.40
C LEU A 92 -6.41 2.25 2.55
N ALA A 93 -5.49 1.78 3.38
CA ALA A 93 -5.29 0.35 3.60
C ALA A 93 -6.53 -0.33 4.18
N GLN A 94 -7.41 0.42 4.84
CA GLN A 94 -8.65 -0.13 5.36
C GLN A 94 -9.52 -0.72 4.25
N ILE A 95 -9.35 -0.24 3.02
CA ILE A 95 -10.15 -0.69 1.89
C ILE A 95 -9.65 -2.03 1.35
N PHE A 96 -8.36 -2.31 1.52
CA PHE A 96 -7.72 -3.48 0.93
C PHE A 96 -7.28 -4.46 2.01
N PRO A 97 -8.05 -5.53 2.26
CA PRO A 97 -7.63 -6.54 3.24
C PRO A 97 -6.26 -7.12 2.88
N LYS A 98 -5.46 -7.34 3.89
CA LYS A 98 -4.12 -7.91 3.74
C LYS A 98 -3.17 -7.04 2.93
N SER A 99 -3.44 -5.75 2.84
CA SER A 99 -2.48 -4.84 2.21
C SER A 99 -1.32 -4.59 3.17
N THR A 100 -0.18 -4.24 2.59
CA THR A 100 0.99 -3.83 3.37
C THR A 100 1.34 -2.39 3.01
N VAL A 101 1.88 -1.65 3.95
CA VAL A 101 2.26 -0.25 3.74
C VAL A 101 3.76 -0.14 3.78
N GLN A 102 4.34 0.43 2.73
CA GLN A 102 5.78 0.56 2.58
C GLN A 102 6.16 2.01 2.34
N LEU A 103 7.30 2.40 2.86
CA LEU A 103 7.82 3.73 2.62
C LEU A 103 8.35 3.82 1.18
N ASP A 104 7.95 4.86 0.46
CA ASP A 104 8.46 5.15 -0.87
C ASP A 104 9.53 6.21 -0.74
N LYS A 105 10.78 5.77 -0.79
CA LYS A 105 11.90 6.68 -0.56
C LYS A 105 12.15 7.59 -1.75
N SER A 106 11.52 7.35 -2.87
CA SER A 106 11.69 8.22 -4.03
C SER A 106 10.89 9.50 -3.92
N LEU A 107 9.96 9.58 -2.98
CA LEU A 107 9.14 10.76 -2.79
C LEU A 107 9.71 11.62 -1.65
N SER A 108 9.54 12.93 -1.75
CA SER A 108 9.94 13.80 -0.65
C SER A 108 8.99 13.60 0.52
N ASP A 109 9.42 13.93 1.72
CA ASP A 109 8.65 13.66 2.93
C ASP A 109 7.33 14.42 2.98
N ASP A 110 7.21 15.51 2.27
CA ASP A 110 5.96 16.27 2.25
C ASP A 110 5.06 15.94 1.07
N ASP A 111 5.42 14.97 0.26
CA ASP A 111 4.58 14.52 -0.85
C ASP A 111 3.59 13.51 -0.30
N THR A 112 2.30 13.83 -0.33
CA THR A 112 1.27 12.97 0.27
C THR A 112 0.64 11.99 -0.70
N THR A 113 1.23 11.78 -1.86
CA THR A 113 0.74 10.81 -2.84
C THR A 113 0.76 9.41 -2.25
N VAL A 114 -0.30 8.65 -2.50
CA VAL A 114 -0.38 7.25 -2.10
C VAL A 114 -0.48 6.41 -3.36
N SER A 115 0.36 5.40 -3.48
CA SER A 115 0.33 4.49 -4.62
C SER A 115 -0.10 3.12 -4.15
N VAL A 116 -1.08 2.54 -4.84
CA VAL A 116 -1.61 1.22 -4.53
C VAL A 116 -1.18 0.28 -5.64
N VAL A 117 -0.44 -0.76 -5.31
CA VAL A 117 0.02 -1.75 -6.28
C VAL A 117 -0.77 -3.04 -6.06
N LEU A 118 -1.57 -3.42 -7.06
CA LEU A 118 -2.39 -4.63 -6.99
C LEU A 118 -1.55 -5.79 -7.48
N GLY A 119 -1.37 -6.79 -6.65
CA GLY A 119 -0.44 -7.86 -6.94
C GLY A 119 -1.07 -9.10 -7.54
N LYS A 120 -0.21 -10.04 -7.88
CA LYS A 120 -0.62 -11.29 -8.47
C LYS A 120 -1.56 -12.08 -7.56
N GLU A 121 -1.38 -11.94 -6.23
CA GLU A 121 -2.18 -12.66 -5.27
C GLU A 121 -3.40 -11.87 -4.76
N TYR A 122 -3.69 -10.73 -5.38
CA TYR A 122 -4.82 -9.91 -4.95
C TYR A 122 -6.13 -10.68 -5.18
N LEU A 123 -6.91 -10.82 -4.12
CA LEU A 123 -8.14 -11.61 -4.15
C LEU A 123 -9.36 -10.81 -4.59
N GLN A 124 -9.17 -9.57 -4.99
CA GLN A 124 -10.25 -8.69 -5.43
C GLN A 124 -11.34 -8.56 -4.37
N ASN A 125 -10.91 -8.49 -3.12
CA ASN A 125 -11.79 -8.42 -1.97
C ASN A 125 -11.76 -7.04 -1.30
N ALA A 126 -11.48 -5.99 -2.07
CA ALA A 126 -11.54 -4.64 -1.55
C ALA A 126 -12.96 -4.31 -1.12
N LEU A 127 -13.10 -3.40 -0.19
CA LEU A 127 -14.42 -2.96 0.25
C LEU A 127 -15.18 -2.37 -0.93
N LYS A 128 -16.50 -2.54 -0.93
CA LYS A 128 -17.34 -1.93 -1.94
C LYS A 128 -17.61 -0.48 -1.60
N ALA A 129 -18.09 0.28 -2.57
CA ALA A 129 -18.31 1.71 -2.38
C ALA A 129 -19.16 2.02 -1.14
N ASP A 130 -20.22 1.26 -0.90
CA ASP A 130 -21.05 1.49 0.27
C ASP A 130 -20.28 1.27 1.56
N GLU A 131 -19.43 0.26 1.60
CA GLU A 131 -18.64 -0.04 2.78
C GLU A 131 -17.57 1.02 3.01
N ILE A 132 -16.98 1.52 1.92
CA ILE A 132 -15.97 2.57 2.02
C ILE A 132 -16.58 3.83 2.63
N LYS A 133 -17.80 4.17 2.22
CA LYS A 133 -18.46 5.35 2.74
C LYS A 133 -18.74 5.28 4.24
N LEU A 134 -18.73 4.09 4.80
CA LEU A 134 -18.97 3.92 6.23
C LEU A 134 -17.70 3.98 7.07
N LEU A 135 -16.54 4.08 6.44
CA LEU A 135 -15.28 4.04 7.21
C LEU A 135 -15.10 5.22 8.16
N GLY A 136 -15.49 6.41 7.73
CA GLY A 136 -15.30 7.59 8.57
C GLY A 136 -13.83 7.95 8.78
N ALA A 137 -13.56 8.68 9.83
CA ALA A 137 -12.20 9.15 10.14
C ALA A 137 -12.00 9.22 11.64
N GLY A 138 -10.76 9.46 12.06
CA GLY A 138 -10.46 9.65 13.47
C GLY A 138 -10.25 8.39 14.28
N LYS A 139 -10.09 7.24 13.62
CA LYS A 139 -9.86 5.99 14.33
C LYS A 139 -8.36 5.79 14.55
N PRO A 140 -7.94 5.32 15.71
CA PRO A 140 -6.51 5.08 15.92
C PRO A 140 -5.98 4.06 14.91
N ILE A 141 -4.80 4.33 14.39
CA ILE A 141 -4.15 3.42 13.46
C ILE A 141 -3.30 2.47 14.26
N THR A 142 -3.52 1.16 14.07
CA THR A 142 -2.76 0.13 14.76
C THR A 142 -1.53 -0.23 13.93
N ALA A 143 -0.36 -0.10 14.53
CA ALA A 143 0.86 -0.46 13.83
C ALA A 143 0.97 -1.97 13.67
N PRO A 144 1.44 -2.44 12.51
CA PRO A 144 1.72 -3.87 12.34
C PRO A 144 2.82 -4.30 13.32
N SER A 145 2.79 -5.56 13.74
CA SER A 145 3.69 -6.02 14.78
C SER A 145 5.17 -5.97 14.39
N ASP A 146 5.49 -6.16 13.13
CA ASP A 146 6.89 -6.17 12.70
C ASP A 146 7.28 -4.95 11.89
N CYS A 147 6.56 -3.85 12.03
CA CYS A 147 6.85 -2.68 11.20
C CYS A 147 8.15 -2.00 11.63
N VAL A 148 8.73 -1.26 10.69
CA VAL A 148 9.96 -0.50 10.90
C VAL A 148 9.60 0.98 10.92
N PRO A 149 10.03 1.76 11.90
CA PRO A 149 9.74 3.19 11.92
C PRO A 149 10.22 3.87 10.64
N ALA A 150 9.47 4.85 10.18
CA ALA A 150 9.80 5.53 8.93
C ALA A 150 11.18 6.18 8.97
N ASP A 151 11.57 6.71 10.11
CA ASP A 151 12.89 7.32 10.22
C ASP A 151 14.00 6.31 9.99
N LYS A 152 13.85 5.09 10.51
CA LYS A 152 14.85 4.07 10.29
C LYS A 152 14.79 3.54 8.88
N ALA A 153 13.61 3.41 8.30
CA ALA A 153 13.49 2.96 6.93
C ALA A 153 14.13 3.94 5.97
N ALA A 154 13.98 5.24 6.26
CA ALA A 154 14.54 6.26 5.38
C ALA A 154 16.06 6.37 5.50
N THR A 155 16.59 6.11 6.69
CA THR A 155 18.02 6.28 6.89
C THR A 155 18.84 5.04 6.69
N LYS A 156 18.16 3.90 6.47
CA LYS A 156 18.79 2.73 6.34
C LYS A 156 19.68 2.79 5.26
N LYS A 157 20.73 2.79 5.23
CA LYS A 157 21.45 2.94 4.28
C LYS A 157 22.42 2.17 4.36
N PRO A 158 22.72 1.77 3.68
CA PRO A 158 23.57 0.85 3.59
C PRO A 158 24.73 1.36 4.05
N SER A 159 25.01 1.54 4.39
CA SER A 159 26.07 1.99 4.68
C SER A 159 26.90 1.35 4.58
#